data_00a819dde42544742d7fb52afd7d1054
#
_entry.id   00a819dde42544742d7fb52afd7d1054
#
_cell.length_a   1.000
_cell.length_b   1.000
_cell.length_c   1.000
_cell.angle_alpha   90.00
_cell.angle_beta   90.00
_cell.angle_gamma   90.00
#
_symmetry.space_group_name_H-M   'P 1'
#
loop_
_entity.id
_entity.type
_entity.pdbx_description
1 polymer ?
#
loop_
_entity_poly.entity_id
_entity_poly.type
_entity_poly.pdbx_seq_one_letter_code
_entity_poly.pdbx_strand_id
1 'polypeptide(L)'
;AKTSETISLTTAGTVMDVFVEEGQKVEQGDPLFTIDSPNAATEVQKARDEVEGYQKQINTLQKDIAGLNLSPSYAGKLMDVVTLNPGDEISKGTKVAVLADDTRMRLEQYYSYAYAGDLQVGQTVNVSIPALMTSVPGTVEAVHMVSRITPEGSKLFSADIIVENEGALTADMVASATATVNGETVYPYEAGKLAYYRTGDLVSTVDGTVISSNLVDYLQVAPGQVLVRIDGEESESQLF
;
A
#
# COMPACT_ATOMS: atom_id res chain seq x y z
N ALA A 1 35.26 -15.43 59.89
CA ALA A 1 33.97 -14.73 60.19
C ALA A 1 32.92 -15.28 59.19
N LYS A 2 31.83 -15.83 59.72
CA LYS A 2 30.67 -16.19 58.91
C LYS A 2 29.96 -14.87 58.59
N THR A 3 29.94 -14.46 57.35
CA THR A 3 29.12 -13.35 56.86
C THR A 3 27.67 -13.83 56.81
N SER A 4 26.80 -13.13 57.48
CA SER A 4 25.35 -13.35 57.41
C SER A 4 24.75 -12.17 56.64
N GLU A 5 23.94 -12.45 55.66
CA GLU A 5 23.24 -11.45 54.86
C GLU A 5 21.72 -11.65 55.07
N THR A 6 21.04 -10.54 55.25
CA THR A 6 19.56 -10.56 55.36
C THR A 6 18.95 -10.24 54.02
N ILE A 7 18.18 -11.14 53.48
CA ILE A 7 17.41 -10.92 52.25
C ILE A 7 16.07 -10.32 52.66
N SER A 8 15.82 -9.08 52.20
CA SER A 8 14.57 -8.35 52.46
C SER A 8 13.78 -8.15 51.19
N LEU A 9 12.47 -8.24 51.27
CA LEU A 9 11.57 -7.87 50.16
C LEU A 9 11.50 -6.36 50.02
N THR A 10 11.59 -5.89 48.81
CA THR A 10 11.40 -4.49 48.44
C THR A 10 9.98 -4.16 48.01
N THR A 11 9.13 -5.19 47.85
CA THR A 11 7.76 -5.08 47.38
C THR A 11 6.81 -5.81 48.30
N ALA A 12 5.67 -5.18 48.62
CA ALA A 12 4.60 -5.82 49.39
C ALA A 12 3.79 -6.78 48.50
N GLY A 13 3.39 -7.91 49.07
CA GLY A 13 2.61 -8.90 48.33
C GLY A 13 2.24 -10.10 49.22
N THR A 14 1.56 -11.06 48.64
CA THR A 14 1.22 -12.34 49.29
C THR A 14 2.21 -13.40 48.81
N VAL A 15 2.82 -14.13 49.78
CA VAL A 15 3.68 -15.27 49.43
C VAL A 15 2.83 -16.39 48.85
N MET A 16 3.15 -16.82 47.66
CA MET A 16 2.44 -17.90 46.95
C MET A 16 3.10 -19.25 47.23
N ASP A 17 4.39 -19.34 46.94
CA ASP A 17 5.17 -20.55 47.11
C ASP A 17 6.46 -20.27 47.85
N VAL A 18 6.90 -21.20 48.65
CA VAL A 18 8.21 -21.21 49.33
C VAL A 18 8.97 -22.45 48.87
N PHE A 19 10.16 -22.26 48.31
CA PHE A 19 10.96 -23.32 47.67
C PHE A 19 12.10 -23.83 48.56
N VAL A 20 12.27 -23.27 49.72
CA VAL A 20 13.40 -23.60 50.63
C VAL A 20 12.93 -23.90 52.00
N GLU A 21 13.68 -24.73 52.74
CA GLU A 21 13.46 -25.08 54.12
C GLU A 21 14.58 -24.53 55.03
N GLU A 22 14.31 -24.42 56.33
CA GLU A 22 15.30 -23.96 57.29
C GLU A 22 16.53 -24.88 57.31
N GLY A 23 17.71 -24.29 57.16
CA GLY A 23 18.99 -25.03 57.11
C GLY A 23 19.37 -25.58 55.74
N GLN A 24 18.55 -25.35 54.71
CA GLN A 24 18.84 -25.74 53.33
C GLN A 24 20.01 -24.89 52.75
N LYS A 25 20.90 -25.53 52.01
CA LYS A 25 21.93 -24.83 51.24
C LYS A 25 21.32 -24.30 49.93
N VAL A 26 21.57 -23.02 49.67
CA VAL A 26 21.14 -22.36 48.45
C VAL A 26 22.35 -21.76 47.76
N GLU A 27 22.26 -21.65 46.43
CA GLU A 27 23.24 -20.97 45.59
C GLU A 27 22.72 -19.62 45.10
N GLN A 28 23.61 -18.77 44.62
CA GLN A 28 23.23 -17.47 44.08
C GLN A 28 22.36 -17.63 42.82
N GLY A 29 21.12 -17.15 42.89
CA GLY A 29 20.15 -17.25 41.78
C GLY A 29 19.06 -18.28 42.03
N ASP A 30 19.17 -19.13 43.12
CA ASP A 30 18.09 -20.06 43.46
C ASP A 30 16.83 -19.31 43.87
N PRO A 31 15.64 -19.73 43.38
CA PRO A 31 14.38 -19.14 43.82
C PRO A 31 14.10 -19.57 45.27
N LEU A 32 13.86 -18.60 46.14
CA LEU A 32 13.54 -18.88 47.55
C LEU A 32 12.04 -18.95 47.77
N PHE A 33 11.29 -18.07 47.16
CA PHE A 33 9.82 -18.01 47.22
C PHE A 33 9.27 -17.14 46.06
N THR A 34 7.99 -17.28 45.78
CA THR A 34 7.25 -16.41 44.88
C THR A 34 6.27 -15.55 45.67
N ILE A 35 6.08 -14.32 45.22
CA ILE A 35 5.09 -13.40 45.76
C ILE A 35 4.14 -12.92 44.63
N ASP A 36 2.87 -12.84 44.96
CA ASP A 36 1.91 -12.10 44.19
C ASP A 36 1.83 -10.66 44.71
N SER A 37 2.17 -9.71 43.86
CA SER A 37 2.15 -8.28 44.17
C SER A 37 1.32 -7.52 43.14
N PRO A 38 0.07 -7.19 43.49
CA PRO A 38 -0.80 -6.40 42.61
C PRO A 38 -0.19 -5.04 42.23
N ASN A 39 0.57 -4.43 43.14
CA ASN A 39 1.24 -3.16 42.87
C ASN A 39 2.34 -3.33 41.81
N ALA A 40 3.18 -4.36 41.94
CA ALA A 40 4.24 -4.64 40.94
C ALA A 40 3.62 -4.99 39.58
N ALA A 41 2.54 -5.76 39.54
CA ALA A 41 1.82 -6.06 38.33
C ALA A 41 1.27 -4.78 37.62
N THR A 42 0.72 -3.88 38.47
CA THR A 42 0.22 -2.58 37.94
C THR A 42 1.35 -1.70 37.40
N GLU A 43 2.50 -1.64 38.07
CA GLU A 43 3.66 -0.88 37.64
C GLU A 43 4.24 -1.45 36.33
N VAL A 44 4.33 -2.78 36.23
CA VAL A 44 4.76 -3.45 35.00
C VAL A 44 3.80 -3.14 33.83
N GLN A 45 2.49 -3.15 34.08
CA GLN A 45 1.51 -2.82 33.06
C GLN A 45 1.64 -1.36 32.62
N LYS A 46 1.78 -0.41 33.55
CA LYS A 46 2.01 0.99 33.22
C LYS A 46 3.27 1.19 32.37
N ALA A 47 4.38 0.54 32.77
CA ALA A 47 5.63 0.64 32.00
C ALA A 47 5.48 0.05 30.59
N ARG A 48 4.72 -1.03 30.42
CA ARG A 48 4.40 -1.60 29.11
C ARG A 48 3.57 -0.64 28.24
N ASP A 49 2.56 -0.02 28.84
CA ASP A 49 1.71 0.95 28.15
C ASP A 49 2.50 2.19 27.70
N GLU A 50 3.44 2.66 28.54
CA GLU A 50 4.37 3.74 28.19
C GLU A 50 5.30 3.35 27.03
N VAL A 51 5.90 2.16 27.08
CA VAL A 51 6.75 1.64 25.99
C VAL A 51 5.95 1.54 24.69
N GLU A 52 4.72 1.03 24.73
CA GLU A 52 3.85 0.99 23.55
C GLU A 52 3.54 2.41 23.03
N GLY A 53 3.29 3.36 23.94
CA GLY A 53 3.08 4.77 23.60
C GLY A 53 4.29 5.37 22.88
N TYR A 54 5.49 5.20 23.42
CA TYR A 54 6.73 5.67 22.79
C TYR A 54 6.98 4.99 21.43
N GLN A 55 6.69 3.70 21.31
CA GLN A 55 6.84 3.00 20.03
C GLN A 55 5.91 3.56 18.95
N LYS A 56 4.67 3.91 19.32
CA LYS A 56 3.74 4.58 18.39
C LYS A 56 4.25 5.96 17.97
N GLN A 57 4.81 6.75 18.89
CA GLN A 57 5.40 8.05 18.59
C GLN A 57 6.59 7.92 17.65
N ILE A 58 7.51 6.98 17.91
CA ILE A 58 8.66 6.71 17.04
C ILE A 58 8.19 6.35 15.63
N ASN A 59 7.20 5.46 15.50
CA ASN A 59 6.68 5.06 14.20
C ASN A 59 6.04 6.25 13.45
N THR A 60 5.37 7.16 14.15
CA THR A 60 4.80 8.37 13.56
C THR A 60 5.89 9.30 13.05
N LEU A 61 6.88 9.62 13.89
CA LEU A 61 8.01 10.46 13.51
C LEU A 61 8.81 9.90 12.33
N GLN A 62 9.02 8.58 12.29
CA GLN A 62 9.68 7.94 11.14
C GLN A 62 8.88 8.11 9.84
N LYS A 63 7.55 8.04 9.89
CA LYS A 63 6.69 8.30 8.73
C LYS A 63 6.75 9.76 8.29
N ASP A 64 6.76 10.69 9.25
CA ASP A 64 6.84 12.12 8.95
C ASP A 64 8.21 12.47 8.33
N ILE A 65 9.32 11.95 8.88
CA ILE A 65 10.66 12.10 8.29
C ILE A 65 10.70 11.50 6.86
N ALA A 66 10.11 10.33 6.65
CA ALA A 66 10.03 9.74 5.31
C ALA A 66 9.20 10.62 4.36
N GLY A 67 8.14 11.25 4.87
CA GLY A 67 7.27 12.16 4.12
C GLY A 67 7.95 13.44 3.63
N LEU A 68 9.05 13.87 4.26
CA LEU A 68 9.84 15.01 3.80
C LEU A 68 10.50 14.79 2.42
N ASN A 69 10.59 13.54 1.98
CA ASN A 69 11.05 13.15 0.66
C ASN A 69 9.90 12.48 -0.09
N LEU A 70 9.04 13.27 -0.71
CA LEU A 70 7.91 12.75 -1.45
C LEU A 70 8.39 11.94 -2.65
N SER A 71 8.00 10.67 -2.68
CA SER A 71 8.42 9.71 -3.69
C SER A 71 7.26 8.79 -4.08
N PRO A 72 7.25 8.26 -5.32
CA PRO A 72 6.23 7.32 -5.76
C PRO A 72 6.43 5.95 -5.10
N SER A 73 5.32 5.26 -4.83
CA SER A 73 5.32 3.91 -4.24
C SER A 73 5.45 2.79 -5.27
N TYR A 74 5.26 3.09 -6.56
CA TYR A 74 5.41 2.16 -7.68
C TYR A 74 5.95 2.90 -8.92
N ALA A 75 6.46 2.14 -9.89
CA ALA A 75 6.92 2.68 -11.16
C ALA A 75 5.73 3.12 -12.02
N GLY A 76 5.89 4.21 -12.75
CA GLY A 76 4.85 4.72 -13.63
C GLY A 76 5.18 6.09 -14.18
N LYS A 77 4.17 6.72 -14.73
CA LYS A 77 4.23 8.03 -15.36
C LYS A 77 3.50 9.06 -14.50
N LEU A 78 4.10 10.22 -14.33
CA LEU A 78 3.43 11.36 -13.68
C LEU A 78 2.47 12.03 -14.67
N MET A 79 1.31 12.44 -14.16
CA MET A 79 0.28 13.18 -14.89
C MET A 79 -0.33 14.25 -13.99
N ASP A 80 -0.96 15.25 -14.58
CA ASP A 80 -1.64 16.33 -13.85
C ASP A 80 -0.74 16.97 -12.79
N VAL A 81 0.50 17.21 -13.15
CA VAL A 81 1.53 17.75 -12.26
C VAL A 81 1.23 19.18 -11.86
N VAL A 82 1.29 19.45 -10.56
CA VAL A 82 1.22 20.80 -10.01
C VAL A 82 2.61 21.45 -10.06
N THR A 83 2.68 22.71 -10.45
CA THR A 83 3.92 23.47 -10.38
C THR A 83 4.23 23.81 -8.91
N LEU A 84 5.37 23.35 -8.42
CA LEU A 84 5.90 23.67 -7.10
C LEU A 84 7.28 24.28 -7.23
N ASN A 85 7.47 25.43 -6.59
CA ASN A 85 8.75 26.13 -6.56
C ASN A 85 9.39 26.06 -5.18
N PRO A 86 10.72 26.14 -5.07
CA PRO A 86 11.37 26.31 -3.77
C PRO A 86 10.80 27.52 -3.03
N GLY A 87 10.41 27.31 -1.77
CA GLY A 87 9.78 28.32 -0.92
C GLY A 87 8.25 28.28 -0.91
N ASP A 88 7.60 27.49 -1.75
CA ASP A 88 6.15 27.29 -1.71
C ASP A 88 5.79 26.47 -0.45
N GLU A 89 4.70 26.86 0.22
CA GLU A 89 4.13 26.09 1.32
C GLU A 89 3.31 24.93 0.77
N ILE A 90 3.43 23.77 1.41
CA ILE A 90 2.67 22.58 1.10
C ILE A 90 2.05 22.00 2.37
N SER A 91 0.80 21.60 2.29
CA SER A 91 0.08 20.99 3.41
C SER A 91 -0.10 19.48 3.19
N LYS A 92 -0.18 18.75 4.28
CA LYS A 92 -0.54 17.33 4.27
C LYS A 92 -1.86 17.10 3.52
N GLY A 93 -1.88 16.15 2.61
CA GLY A 93 -3.01 15.85 1.74
C GLY A 93 -3.04 16.65 0.43
N THR A 94 -2.12 17.61 0.23
CA THR A 94 -2.01 18.32 -1.05
C THR A 94 -1.61 17.35 -2.15
N LYS A 95 -2.45 17.24 -3.18
CA LYS A 95 -2.17 16.48 -4.39
C LYS A 95 -1.18 17.23 -5.25
N VAL A 96 -0.09 16.57 -5.64
CA VAL A 96 0.98 17.17 -6.46
C VAL A 96 1.06 16.58 -7.86
N ALA A 97 0.57 15.38 -8.04
CA ALA A 97 0.50 14.70 -9.35
C ALA A 97 -0.47 13.52 -9.29
N VAL A 98 -0.76 12.93 -10.43
CA VAL A 98 -1.29 11.57 -10.57
C VAL A 98 -0.16 10.67 -11.01
N LEU A 99 0.00 9.54 -10.33
CA LEU A 99 0.91 8.46 -10.74
C LEU A 99 0.11 7.41 -11.49
N ALA A 100 0.43 7.16 -12.74
CA ALA A 100 -0.20 6.15 -13.57
C ALA A 100 0.77 5.00 -13.85
N ASP A 101 0.37 3.77 -13.52
CA ASP A 101 1.07 2.57 -13.98
C ASP A 101 0.70 2.34 -15.45
N ASP A 102 1.58 2.72 -16.33
CA ASP A 102 1.44 2.61 -17.78
C ASP A 102 2.20 1.41 -18.38
N THR A 103 2.77 0.53 -17.54
CA THR A 103 3.43 -0.70 -17.99
C THR A 103 2.44 -1.70 -18.60
N ARG A 104 1.20 -1.59 -18.17
CA ARG A 104 0.08 -2.40 -18.65
C ARG A 104 -1.15 -1.53 -18.82
N MET A 105 -2.01 -1.94 -19.77
CA MET A 105 -3.29 -1.28 -19.99
C MET A 105 -4.43 -2.24 -19.65
N ARG A 106 -5.51 -1.69 -19.13
CA ARG A 106 -6.76 -2.41 -18.85
C ARG A 106 -7.79 -2.05 -19.90
N LEU A 107 -8.51 -3.06 -20.39
CA LEU A 107 -9.63 -2.93 -21.29
C LEU A 107 -10.83 -3.67 -20.70
N GLU A 108 -11.89 -2.98 -20.36
CA GLU A 108 -13.17 -3.61 -20.02
C GLU A 108 -13.94 -3.87 -21.31
N GLN A 109 -14.37 -5.13 -21.51
CA GLN A 109 -15.12 -5.55 -22.70
C GLN A 109 -16.38 -6.27 -22.31
N TYR A 110 -17.45 -6.01 -23.05
CA TYR A 110 -18.74 -6.64 -22.89
C TYR A 110 -18.98 -7.69 -23.98
N TYR A 111 -19.44 -8.88 -23.58
CA TYR A 111 -19.75 -10.00 -24.46
C TYR A 111 -21.16 -10.49 -24.24
N SER A 112 -21.73 -11.19 -25.25
CA SER A 112 -23.00 -11.85 -25.11
C SER A 112 -22.99 -12.84 -23.94
N TYR A 113 -24.01 -12.80 -23.11
CA TYR A 113 -24.15 -13.68 -21.95
C TYR A 113 -24.19 -15.17 -22.32
N ALA A 114 -24.46 -15.51 -23.62
CA ALA A 114 -24.36 -16.87 -24.14
C ALA A 114 -22.98 -17.51 -23.91
N TYR A 115 -21.92 -16.70 -23.82
CA TYR A 115 -20.53 -17.14 -23.61
C TYR A 115 -20.03 -16.95 -22.17
N ALA A 116 -20.92 -16.62 -21.22
CA ALA A 116 -20.54 -16.26 -19.86
C ALA A 116 -19.85 -17.39 -19.07
N GLY A 117 -20.11 -18.66 -19.43
CA GLY A 117 -19.47 -19.83 -18.83
C GLY A 117 -18.19 -20.29 -19.55
N ASP A 118 -17.92 -19.74 -20.71
CA ASP A 118 -16.89 -20.25 -21.63
C ASP A 118 -15.64 -19.35 -21.66
N LEU A 119 -15.79 -18.03 -21.43
CA LEU A 119 -14.67 -17.12 -21.30
C LEU A 119 -14.08 -17.22 -19.88
N GLN A 120 -12.80 -17.53 -19.80
CA GLN A 120 -12.15 -17.82 -18.52
C GLN A 120 -10.98 -16.91 -18.21
N VAL A 121 -10.75 -16.70 -16.91
CA VAL A 121 -9.56 -15.99 -16.42
C VAL A 121 -8.29 -16.71 -16.86
N GLY A 122 -7.29 -15.94 -17.32
CA GLY A 122 -6.05 -16.46 -17.86
C GLY A 122 -6.09 -16.75 -19.36
N GLN A 123 -7.25 -16.70 -20.00
CA GLN A 123 -7.38 -16.92 -21.43
C GLN A 123 -6.75 -15.77 -22.21
N THR A 124 -6.00 -16.11 -23.27
CA THR A 124 -5.47 -15.13 -24.22
C THR A 124 -6.55 -14.71 -25.21
N VAL A 125 -6.63 -13.41 -25.46
CA VAL A 125 -7.52 -12.78 -26.44
C VAL A 125 -6.71 -11.92 -27.40
N ASN A 126 -7.27 -11.64 -28.58
CA ASN A 126 -6.65 -10.76 -29.56
C ASN A 126 -7.24 -9.36 -29.45
N VAL A 127 -6.40 -8.36 -29.08
CA VAL A 127 -6.83 -6.98 -28.89
C VAL A 127 -6.43 -6.15 -30.10
N SER A 128 -7.41 -5.73 -30.87
CA SER A 128 -7.23 -4.84 -32.03
C SER A 128 -7.24 -3.38 -31.54
N ILE A 129 -6.25 -2.59 -31.99
CA ILE A 129 -6.09 -1.17 -31.66
C ILE A 129 -6.01 -0.38 -32.97
N PRO A 130 -7.15 0.11 -33.47
CA PRO A 130 -7.22 0.76 -34.80
C PRO A 130 -6.30 1.97 -34.93
N ALA A 131 -6.11 2.76 -33.86
CA ALA A 131 -5.24 3.94 -33.88
C ALA A 131 -3.78 3.60 -34.20
N LEU A 132 -3.34 2.38 -33.93
CA LEU A 132 -1.99 1.89 -34.24
C LEU A 132 -1.97 0.91 -35.42
N MET A 133 -3.13 0.64 -36.01
CA MET A 133 -3.31 -0.34 -37.09
C MET A 133 -2.69 -1.71 -36.76
N THR A 134 -2.80 -2.13 -35.48
CA THR A 134 -2.19 -3.35 -34.98
C THR A 134 -3.16 -4.13 -34.10
N SER A 135 -2.79 -5.37 -33.85
CA SER A 135 -3.40 -6.21 -32.82
C SER A 135 -2.32 -6.80 -31.92
N VAL A 136 -2.59 -6.85 -30.65
CA VAL A 136 -1.68 -7.36 -29.62
C VAL A 136 -2.40 -8.42 -28.78
N PRO A 137 -1.66 -9.36 -28.16
CA PRO A 137 -2.27 -10.29 -27.24
C PRO A 137 -2.70 -9.57 -25.96
N GLY A 138 -3.88 -9.95 -25.44
CA GLY A 138 -4.34 -9.58 -24.13
C GLY A 138 -4.65 -10.83 -23.31
N THR A 139 -4.72 -10.68 -22.00
CA THR A 139 -5.06 -11.75 -21.07
C THR A 139 -6.30 -11.36 -20.27
N VAL A 140 -7.27 -12.27 -20.16
CA VAL A 140 -8.45 -12.08 -19.31
C VAL A 140 -8.00 -12.14 -17.86
N GLU A 141 -8.09 -11.01 -17.13
CA GLU A 141 -7.75 -10.91 -15.71
C GLU A 141 -8.94 -11.24 -14.80
N ALA A 142 -10.13 -10.79 -15.20
CA ALA A 142 -11.35 -11.02 -14.44
C ALA A 142 -12.55 -11.16 -15.37
N VAL A 143 -13.54 -11.92 -14.93
CA VAL A 143 -14.85 -12.06 -15.60
C VAL A 143 -15.92 -11.67 -14.61
N HIS A 144 -16.78 -10.73 -14.98
CA HIS A 144 -17.84 -10.18 -14.14
C HIS A 144 -19.20 -10.60 -14.67
N MET A 145 -19.90 -11.42 -13.89
CA MET A 145 -21.24 -11.91 -14.25
C MET A 145 -22.35 -10.87 -14.00
N VAL A 146 -21.97 -9.63 -13.65
CA VAL A 146 -22.92 -8.53 -13.55
C VAL A 146 -23.49 -8.25 -14.93
N SER A 147 -24.79 -8.51 -15.10
CA SER A 147 -25.44 -8.38 -16.39
C SER A 147 -25.76 -6.92 -16.72
N ARG A 148 -25.31 -6.50 -17.90
CA ARG A 148 -25.80 -5.30 -18.57
C ARG A 148 -26.87 -5.73 -19.58
N ILE A 149 -27.99 -5.03 -19.62
CA ILE A 149 -29.04 -5.27 -20.63
C ILE A 149 -28.92 -4.17 -21.68
N THR A 150 -28.83 -4.56 -22.95
CA THR A 150 -28.81 -3.61 -24.06
C THR A 150 -30.22 -3.03 -24.31
N PRO A 151 -30.34 -1.91 -25.05
CA PRO A 151 -31.66 -1.38 -25.42
C PRO A 151 -32.55 -2.39 -26.16
N GLU A 152 -31.94 -3.31 -26.91
CA GLU A 152 -32.62 -4.39 -27.66
C GLU A 152 -32.98 -5.61 -26.79
N GLY A 153 -32.65 -5.56 -25.46
CA GLY A 153 -32.98 -6.61 -24.50
C GLY A 153 -31.94 -7.74 -24.42
N SER A 154 -30.80 -7.64 -25.07
CA SER A 154 -29.71 -8.63 -24.98
C SER A 154 -28.99 -8.51 -23.64
N LYS A 155 -28.71 -9.65 -23.01
CA LYS A 155 -27.94 -9.72 -21.76
C LYS A 155 -26.44 -9.84 -22.08
N LEU A 156 -25.61 -9.02 -21.42
CA LEU A 156 -24.16 -9.03 -21.54
C LEU A 156 -23.51 -9.35 -20.19
N PHE A 157 -22.27 -9.84 -20.23
CA PHE A 157 -21.34 -9.88 -19.11
C PHE A 157 -20.08 -9.11 -19.49
N SER A 158 -19.23 -8.73 -18.53
CA SER A 158 -17.98 -8.05 -18.82
C SER A 158 -16.76 -8.86 -18.42
N ALA A 159 -15.65 -8.60 -19.10
CA ALA A 159 -14.33 -9.11 -18.75
C ALA A 159 -13.32 -7.96 -18.75
N ASP A 160 -12.45 -7.96 -17.74
CA ASP A 160 -11.26 -7.12 -17.70
C ASP A 160 -10.12 -7.84 -18.43
N ILE A 161 -9.55 -7.16 -19.39
CA ILE A 161 -8.46 -7.67 -20.22
C ILE A 161 -7.23 -6.79 -19.99
N ILE A 162 -6.11 -7.43 -19.71
CA ILE A 162 -4.83 -6.77 -19.53
C ILE A 162 -4.00 -6.92 -20.79
N VAL A 163 -3.42 -5.82 -21.24
CA VAL A 163 -2.52 -5.72 -22.38
C VAL A 163 -1.19 -5.15 -21.92
N GLU A 164 -0.10 -5.86 -22.19
CA GLU A 164 1.24 -5.34 -21.92
C GLU A 164 1.52 -4.11 -22.79
N ASN A 165 2.11 -3.07 -22.21
CA ASN A 165 2.42 -1.82 -22.90
C ASN A 165 3.93 -1.64 -23.07
N GLU A 166 4.41 -1.78 -24.28
CA GLU A 166 5.80 -1.50 -24.64
C GLU A 166 6.08 0.00 -24.86
N GLY A 167 5.12 0.87 -24.50
CA GLY A 167 5.25 2.33 -24.54
C GLY A 167 4.37 3.02 -25.61
N ALA A 168 3.72 2.26 -26.50
CA ALA A 168 2.90 2.84 -27.56
C ALA A 168 1.43 3.06 -27.15
N LEU A 169 0.96 2.36 -26.11
CA LEU A 169 -0.42 2.42 -25.68
C LEU A 169 -0.65 3.55 -24.68
N THR A 170 -1.74 4.28 -24.89
CA THR A 170 -2.17 5.35 -23.97
C THR A 170 -3.62 5.15 -23.56
N ALA A 171 -4.01 5.77 -22.46
CA ALA A 171 -5.42 5.80 -22.08
C ALA A 171 -6.29 6.43 -23.16
N ASP A 172 -7.55 6.06 -23.18
CA ASP A 172 -8.58 6.46 -24.13
C ASP A 172 -8.41 5.96 -25.57
N MET A 173 -7.34 5.23 -25.89
CA MET A 173 -7.29 4.53 -27.18
C MET A 173 -8.42 3.51 -27.28
N VAL A 174 -9.14 3.56 -28.40
CA VAL A 174 -10.19 2.58 -28.70
C VAL A 174 -9.58 1.22 -28.98
N ALA A 175 -10.13 0.19 -28.39
CA ALA A 175 -9.67 -1.19 -28.56
C ALA A 175 -10.85 -2.18 -28.55
N SER A 176 -10.66 -3.30 -29.21
CA SER A 176 -11.64 -4.39 -29.24
C SER A 176 -10.93 -5.72 -29.03
N ALA A 177 -11.36 -6.49 -28.04
CA ALA A 177 -10.80 -7.80 -27.74
C ALA A 177 -11.68 -8.91 -28.28
N THR A 178 -11.17 -9.71 -29.20
CA THR A 178 -11.83 -10.92 -29.69
C THR A 178 -11.29 -12.14 -28.96
N ALA A 179 -12.19 -12.97 -28.47
CA ALA A 179 -11.86 -14.25 -27.83
C ALA A 179 -12.11 -15.41 -28.77
N THR A 180 -11.44 -16.54 -28.55
CA THR A 180 -11.75 -17.81 -29.20
C THR A 180 -12.35 -18.75 -28.16
N VAL A 181 -13.59 -19.16 -28.36
CA VAL A 181 -14.34 -20.03 -27.46
C VAL A 181 -14.82 -21.23 -28.26
N ASN A 182 -14.47 -22.45 -27.84
CA ASN A 182 -14.85 -23.71 -28.52
C ASN A 182 -14.52 -23.69 -30.04
N GLY A 183 -13.44 -22.98 -30.45
CA GLY A 183 -13.04 -22.87 -31.85
C GLY A 183 -13.76 -21.75 -32.63
N GLU A 184 -14.70 -21.06 -32.02
CA GLU A 184 -15.42 -19.94 -32.63
C GLU A 184 -14.84 -18.61 -32.16
N THR A 185 -14.82 -17.60 -33.06
CA THR A 185 -14.41 -16.23 -32.72
C THR A 185 -15.59 -15.48 -32.10
N VAL A 186 -15.41 -15.04 -30.87
CA VAL A 186 -16.40 -14.24 -30.14
C VAL A 186 -15.98 -12.78 -30.13
N TYR A 187 -16.83 -11.94 -30.67
CA TYR A 187 -16.63 -10.52 -30.74
C TYR A 187 -17.24 -9.81 -29.52
N PRO A 188 -16.63 -8.72 -29.03
CA PRO A 188 -17.28 -7.91 -28.03
C PRO A 188 -18.51 -7.21 -28.61
N TYR A 189 -19.46 -6.85 -27.74
CA TYR A 189 -20.67 -6.11 -28.13
C TYR A 189 -20.34 -4.74 -28.74
N GLU A 190 -19.35 -4.06 -28.16
CA GLU A 190 -18.86 -2.75 -28.61
C GLU A 190 -17.36 -2.61 -28.31
N ALA A 191 -16.71 -1.70 -29.02
CA ALA A 191 -15.33 -1.33 -28.71
C ALA A 191 -15.26 -0.63 -27.36
N GLY A 192 -14.22 -0.91 -26.59
CA GLY A 192 -13.90 -0.24 -25.33
C GLY A 192 -12.79 0.78 -25.50
N LYS A 193 -12.38 1.36 -24.38
CA LYS A 193 -11.23 2.24 -24.27
C LYS A 193 -10.19 1.66 -23.33
N LEU A 194 -8.92 1.75 -23.73
CA LEU A 194 -7.81 1.43 -22.84
C LEU A 194 -7.76 2.40 -21.66
N ALA A 195 -7.46 1.89 -20.50
CA ALA A 195 -7.15 2.68 -19.31
C ALA A 195 -5.78 2.24 -18.76
N TYR A 196 -5.11 3.10 -18.01
CA TYR A 196 -3.93 2.67 -17.28
C TYR A 196 -4.30 1.58 -16.27
N TYR A 197 -3.38 0.64 -16.06
CA TYR A 197 -3.63 -0.49 -15.16
C TYR A 197 -4.02 -0.03 -13.75
N ARG A 198 -3.32 0.97 -13.26
CA ARG A 198 -3.57 1.61 -11.97
C ARG A 198 -3.23 3.10 -12.04
N THR A 199 -4.02 3.90 -11.37
CA THR A 199 -3.73 5.31 -11.12
C THR A 199 -3.88 5.58 -9.63
N GLY A 200 -3.10 6.53 -9.12
CA GLY A 200 -3.20 6.98 -7.74
C GLY A 200 -2.70 8.41 -7.60
N ASP A 201 -3.28 9.15 -6.65
CA ASP A 201 -2.83 10.49 -6.37
C ASP A 201 -1.50 10.45 -5.60
N LEU A 202 -0.53 11.23 -6.04
CA LEU A 202 0.68 11.53 -5.30
C LEU A 202 0.38 12.75 -4.43
N VAL A 203 0.34 12.54 -3.11
CA VAL A 203 -0.04 13.57 -2.14
C VAL A 203 1.05 13.77 -1.10
N SER A 204 1.23 15.01 -0.62
CA SER A 204 2.09 15.26 0.52
C SER A 204 1.54 14.57 1.78
N THR A 205 2.40 13.93 2.54
CA THR A 205 2.05 13.30 3.82
C THR A 205 2.39 14.15 5.02
N VAL A 206 3.04 15.31 4.79
CA VAL A 206 3.51 16.27 5.80
C VAL A 206 3.17 17.69 5.39
N ASP A 207 3.15 18.59 6.38
CA ASP A 207 3.16 20.03 6.19
C ASP A 207 4.61 20.52 6.08
N GLY A 208 4.86 21.62 5.39
CA GLY A 208 6.19 22.23 5.32
C GLY A 208 6.39 23.11 4.11
N THR A 209 7.65 23.47 3.87
CA THR A 209 8.08 24.33 2.76
C THR A 209 8.85 23.51 1.73
N VAL A 210 8.55 23.70 0.45
CA VAL A 210 9.24 23.00 -0.65
C VAL A 210 10.68 23.48 -0.77
N ILE A 211 11.65 22.57 -0.64
CA ILE A 211 13.08 22.83 -0.88
C ILE A 211 13.40 22.68 -2.35
N SER A 212 12.89 21.62 -2.98
CA SER A 212 13.12 21.32 -4.40
C SER A 212 11.99 20.47 -4.96
N SER A 213 11.71 20.62 -6.25
CA SER A 213 10.71 19.84 -6.97
C SER A 213 11.28 19.39 -8.32
N ASN A 214 11.13 18.12 -8.63
CA ASN A 214 11.47 17.49 -9.90
C ASN A 214 10.21 16.93 -10.59
N LEU A 215 9.07 17.54 -10.34
CA LEU A 215 7.80 17.14 -10.93
C LEU A 215 7.71 17.66 -12.36
N VAL A 216 7.52 16.75 -13.30
CA VAL A 216 7.35 17.06 -14.74
C VAL A 216 6.25 16.14 -15.29
N ASP A 217 5.29 16.70 -16.04
CA ASP A 217 4.27 15.90 -16.71
C ASP A 217 4.90 14.86 -17.63
N TYR A 218 4.35 13.67 -17.61
CA TYR A 218 4.78 12.50 -18.37
C TYR A 218 6.17 11.96 -18.03
N LEU A 219 6.78 12.43 -16.94
CA LEU A 219 8.03 11.87 -16.43
C LEU A 219 7.81 10.43 -15.99
N GLN A 220 8.65 9.51 -16.48
CA GLN A 220 8.72 8.14 -15.98
C GLN A 220 9.50 8.14 -14.66
N VAL A 221 8.92 7.52 -13.64
CA VAL A 221 9.47 7.50 -12.28
C VAL A 221 9.56 6.08 -11.75
N ALA A 222 10.53 5.86 -10.85
CA ALA A 222 10.75 4.60 -10.17
C ALA A 222 10.32 4.70 -8.69
N PRO A 223 9.98 3.57 -8.04
CA PRO A 223 9.67 3.54 -6.61
C PRO A 223 10.81 4.15 -5.80
N GLY A 224 10.47 5.02 -4.84
CA GLY A 224 11.46 5.66 -3.95
C GLY A 224 12.26 6.80 -4.59
N GLN A 225 12.08 7.12 -5.86
CA GLN A 225 12.67 8.28 -6.49
C GLN A 225 12.14 9.56 -5.84
N VAL A 226 13.02 10.39 -5.27
CA VAL A 226 12.61 11.65 -4.63
C VAL A 226 12.17 12.66 -5.68
N LEU A 227 10.91 13.06 -5.62
CA LEU A 227 10.30 14.02 -6.54
C LEU A 227 10.16 15.41 -5.93
N VAL A 228 9.83 15.49 -4.66
CA VAL A 228 9.77 16.76 -3.91
C VAL A 228 10.49 16.58 -2.59
N ARG A 229 11.32 17.54 -2.24
CA ARG A 229 11.91 17.66 -0.91
C ARG A 229 11.22 18.77 -0.15
N ILE A 230 10.84 18.48 1.08
CA ILE A 230 10.07 19.36 1.95
C ILE A 230 10.89 19.59 3.22
N ASP A 231 10.95 20.82 3.69
CA ASP A 231 11.42 21.19 5.02
C ASP A 231 10.21 21.25 5.95
N GLY A 232 10.22 20.41 6.99
CA GLY A 232 9.10 20.31 7.94
C GLY A 232 9.16 21.44 8.96
N GLU A 233 8.04 22.09 9.23
CA GLU A 233 7.94 23.21 10.17
C GLU A 233 8.34 22.86 11.61
N GLU A 234 8.38 21.58 12.00
CA GLU A 234 8.72 21.14 13.36
C GLU A 234 10.22 20.85 13.59
N SER A 235 11.06 20.95 12.56
CA SER A 235 12.47 20.56 12.69
C SER A 235 13.31 21.57 13.51
N GLU A 236 12.87 22.80 13.69
CA GLU A 236 13.60 23.83 14.45
C GLU A 236 13.23 23.93 15.94
N SER A 237 12.08 23.43 16.38
CA SER A 237 11.58 23.67 17.75
C SER A 237 11.98 22.62 18.79
N GLN A 238 12.61 21.52 18.42
CA GLN A 238 12.96 20.42 19.34
C GLN A 238 14.45 20.23 19.62
N LEU A 239 15.31 21.16 19.18
CA LEU A 239 16.77 21.09 19.41
C LEU A 239 17.29 22.10 20.47
N PHE A 240 16.42 22.66 21.32
CA PHE A 240 16.81 23.51 22.46
C PHE A 240 16.21 23.04 23.78
#